data_0f497100a99869ec03f620ff3bbfe824
#
_entry.id   0f497100a99869ec03f620ff3bbfe824
#
_cell.length_a   1.000
_cell.length_b   1.000
_cell.length_c   1.000
_cell.angle_alpha   90.00
_cell.angle_beta   90.00
_cell.angle_gamma   90.00
#
_symmetry.space_group_name_H-M   'P 1'
#
loop_
_entity.id
_entity.type
_entity.pdbx_description
1 polymer ?
#
loop_
_entity_poly.entity_id
_entity_poly.type
_entity_poly.pdbx_seq_one_letter_code
_entity_poly.pdbx_strand_id
1 'polypeptide(L)'
;GKAFVPPKYTFRGFEALPEDPANPDPDKFYGFVFQDTDFSKWVEAVGYSLAHHPDPALEQTADQAIDVVCAAQLDNGYLDTCYILNDMDRAFTNLRDHHELYCLGHLVEGAVAYYQGTGKDKLLKAACRFADYVDERFGRKPGQLRGYPGHEIAEMALVRLYEVTGEQRYLDLAEYFVTERGRQPYIFDIQADENAKRDADANYKPNTDPNRYAYHQANKPVTEQDEAVGHAVRAGYFYSGLADVARLADDQDLADAAERLWRNIVDKKLYVTGGIGGTVDGEAFSYNYDLPNDSAYSETCAAISLAFFARRMLELAPKAEYADVMESALYNTTLAGMALDGKSFFYVNPLEVNPYACHKDSRLRHVKPVRQKWFGCACCPPNIARIVESVQEYAYTVAEDGGTLFTHLYMGGVAKAELNGTAVELDVTANLPWQGDGKAV
;
A
#
# COMPACT_ATOMS: atom_id res chain seq x y z
N GLY A 1 15.67 -18.90 -35.92
CA GLY A 1 15.84 -19.04 -34.50
C GLY A 1 16.75 -17.96 -33.98
N LYS A 2 16.22 -16.99 -33.22
CA LYS A 2 17.09 -16.11 -32.44
C LYS A 2 17.73 -17.00 -31.35
N ALA A 3 19.05 -17.00 -31.26
CA ALA A 3 19.74 -17.64 -30.14
C ALA A 3 19.22 -17.01 -28.84
N PHE A 4 18.85 -17.84 -27.86
CA PHE A 4 18.53 -17.38 -26.52
C PHE A 4 19.76 -16.64 -25.97
N VAL A 5 19.61 -15.36 -25.74
CA VAL A 5 20.59 -14.56 -24.99
C VAL A 5 20.09 -14.54 -23.55
N PRO A 6 20.80 -15.16 -22.60
CA PRO A 6 20.42 -15.09 -21.20
C PRO A 6 20.25 -13.63 -20.76
N PRO A 7 19.30 -13.32 -19.88
CA PRO A 7 19.19 -11.97 -19.34
C PRO A 7 20.49 -11.57 -18.64
N LYS A 8 20.93 -10.33 -18.80
CA LYS A 8 22.13 -9.78 -18.14
C LYS A 8 21.97 -9.54 -16.64
N TYR A 9 20.87 -9.97 -16.07
CA TYR A 9 20.55 -9.89 -14.66
C TYR A 9 19.78 -11.13 -14.22
N THR A 10 19.79 -11.40 -12.92
CA THR A 10 19.01 -12.47 -12.29
C THR A 10 18.19 -11.91 -11.14
N PHE A 11 17.09 -12.56 -10.80
CA PHE A 11 16.30 -12.20 -9.64
C PHE A 11 16.63 -13.14 -8.48
N ARG A 12 16.77 -12.54 -7.27
CA ARG A 12 16.72 -13.25 -5.99
C ARG A 12 15.47 -12.79 -5.25
N GLY A 13 14.36 -13.55 -5.41
CA GLY A 13 13.06 -13.12 -4.92
C GLY A 13 12.60 -11.83 -5.62
N PHE A 14 12.64 -10.71 -4.90
CA PHE A 14 12.21 -9.39 -5.39
C PHE A 14 13.37 -8.46 -5.77
N GLU A 15 14.60 -8.97 -5.83
CA GLU A 15 15.78 -8.15 -6.07
C GLU A 15 16.45 -8.53 -7.40
N ALA A 16 16.62 -7.54 -8.28
CA ALA A 16 17.40 -7.68 -9.50
C ALA A 16 18.89 -7.56 -9.18
N LEU A 17 19.66 -8.56 -9.57
CA LEU A 17 21.10 -8.66 -9.30
C LEU A 17 21.88 -8.72 -10.61
N PRO A 18 23.09 -8.11 -10.68
CA PRO A 18 23.97 -8.29 -11.82
C PRO A 18 24.49 -9.73 -11.90
N GLU A 19 24.65 -10.26 -13.11
CA GLU A 19 25.28 -11.56 -13.33
C GLU A 19 26.75 -11.59 -12.86
N ASP A 20 27.47 -10.48 -13.09
CA ASP A 20 28.82 -10.25 -12.56
C ASP A 20 28.78 -9.06 -11.58
N PRO A 21 28.74 -9.30 -10.26
CA PRO A 21 28.74 -8.21 -9.28
C PRO A 21 29.98 -7.31 -9.30
N ALA A 22 31.10 -7.78 -9.87
CA ALA A 22 32.32 -6.99 -10.00
C ALA A 22 32.26 -5.98 -11.16
N ASN A 23 31.44 -6.28 -12.18
CA ASN A 23 31.27 -5.46 -13.38
C ASN A 23 29.79 -5.32 -13.75
N PRO A 24 28.98 -4.63 -12.94
CA PRO A 24 27.56 -4.40 -13.25
C PRO A 24 27.44 -3.56 -14.52
N ASP A 25 26.44 -3.86 -15.34
CA ASP A 25 26.11 -3.03 -16.51
C ASP A 25 25.50 -1.70 -16.04
N PRO A 26 26.12 -0.55 -16.28
CA PRO A 26 25.65 0.74 -15.78
C PRO A 26 24.29 1.18 -16.38
N ASP A 27 23.89 0.57 -17.50
CA ASP A 27 22.64 0.91 -18.19
C ASP A 27 21.48 -0.02 -17.77
N LYS A 28 21.67 -0.80 -16.68
CA LYS A 28 20.66 -1.72 -16.16
C LYS A 28 20.18 -1.32 -14.76
N PHE A 29 18.93 -1.65 -14.48
CA PHE A 29 18.37 -1.54 -13.14
C PHE A 29 18.87 -2.70 -12.27
N TYR A 30 19.33 -2.37 -11.06
CA TYR A 30 19.66 -3.32 -10.01
C TYR A 30 19.04 -2.83 -8.70
N GLY A 31 18.52 -3.75 -7.90
CA GLY A 31 17.85 -3.48 -6.65
C GLY A 31 16.47 -4.13 -6.57
N PHE A 32 15.65 -3.67 -5.67
CA PHE A 32 14.29 -4.22 -5.50
C PHE A 32 13.38 -3.81 -6.65
N VAL A 33 12.55 -4.74 -7.13
CA VAL A 33 11.57 -4.51 -8.21
C VAL A 33 10.54 -3.42 -7.89
N PHE A 34 10.42 -3.01 -6.64
CA PHE A 34 9.53 -1.95 -6.16
C PHE A 34 10.25 -0.63 -5.84
N GLN A 35 11.51 -0.46 -6.27
CA GLN A 35 12.34 0.71 -5.89
C GLN A 35 11.71 2.04 -6.31
N ASP A 36 10.97 2.08 -7.42
CA ASP A 36 10.28 3.28 -7.92
C ASP A 36 9.27 3.84 -6.90
N THR A 37 8.79 3.00 -5.97
CA THR A 37 7.84 3.43 -4.94
C THR A 37 8.45 4.29 -3.84
N ASP A 38 9.77 4.30 -3.69
CA ASP A 38 10.45 5.17 -2.73
C ASP A 38 10.24 6.65 -3.11
N PHE A 39 10.42 6.96 -4.40
CA PHE A 39 10.08 8.29 -4.95
C PHE A 39 8.59 8.60 -4.78
N SER A 40 7.72 7.66 -5.17
CA SER A 40 6.27 7.85 -5.18
C SER A 40 5.72 8.17 -3.79
N LYS A 41 6.12 7.43 -2.75
CA LYS A 41 5.72 7.68 -1.37
C LYS A 41 6.31 8.99 -0.82
N TRP A 42 7.55 9.33 -1.23
CA TRP A 42 8.17 10.59 -0.83
C TRP A 42 7.41 11.77 -1.41
N VAL A 43 7.09 11.76 -2.71
CA VAL A 43 6.36 12.87 -3.35
C VAL A 43 4.92 12.97 -2.84
N GLU A 44 4.32 11.85 -2.41
CA GLU A 44 3.02 11.84 -1.73
C GLU A 44 3.09 12.64 -0.42
N ALA A 45 4.08 12.35 0.44
CA ALA A 45 4.29 13.10 1.68
C ALA A 45 4.59 14.58 1.40
N VAL A 46 5.38 14.89 0.37
CA VAL A 46 5.66 16.27 -0.04
C VAL A 46 4.37 17.00 -0.47
N GLY A 47 3.50 16.34 -1.23
CA GLY A 47 2.20 16.91 -1.64
C GLY A 47 1.34 17.31 -0.45
N TYR A 48 1.19 16.41 0.52
CA TYR A 48 0.45 16.69 1.75
C TYR A 48 1.10 17.81 2.58
N SER A 49 2.43 17.80 2.72
CA SER A 49 3.16 18.84 3.46
C SER A 49 2.98 20.21 2.83
N LEU A 50 3.12 20.33 1.52
CA LEU A 50 2.97 21.60 0.79
C LEU A 50 1.53 22.14 0.82
N ALA A 51 0.52 21.30 0.96
CA ALA A 51 -0.87 21.73 1.11
C ALA A 51 -1.08 22.60 2.36
N HIS A 52 -0.30 22.38 3.42
CA HIS A 52 -0.46 23.07 4.71
C HIS A 52 0.73 23.95 5.08
N HIS A 53 1.91 23.62 4.58
CA HIS A 53 3.18 24.27 4.90
C HIS A 53 3.95 24.63 3.62
N PRO A 54 3.62 25.75 2.96
CA PRO A 54 4.30 26.15 1.73
C PRO A 54 5.82 26.29 1.93
N ASP A 55 6.60 25.51 1.18
CA ASP A 55 8.06 25.53 1.16
C ASP A 55 8.57 25.54 -0.29
N PRO A 56 8.94 26.71 -0.85
CA PRO A 56 9.39 26.81 -2.22
C PRO A 56 10.64 25.98 -2.55
N ALA A 57 11.51 25.72 -1.58
CA ALA A 57 12.72 24.91 -1.81
C ALA A 57 12.37 23.41 -1.91
N LEU A 58 11.49 22.94 -1.05
CA LEU A 58 10.95 21.56 -1.10
C LEU A 58 10.16 21.35 -2.40
N GLU A 59 9.28 22.29 -2.76
CA GLU A 59 8.49 22.25 -3.99
C GLU A 59 9.40 22.20 -5.23
N GLN A 60 10.43 23.04 -5.31
CA GLN A 60 11.40 23.01 -6.40
C GLN A 60 12.15 21.67 -6.48
N THR A 61 12.50 21.10 -5.34
CA THR A 61 13.16 19.79 -5.29
C THR A 61 12.23 18.70 -5.84
N ALA A 62 10.95 18.73 -5.46
CA ALA A 62 9.95 17.78 -5.95
C ALA A 62 9.72 17.95 -7.46
N ASP A 63 9.57 19.18 -7.96
CA ASP A 63 9.42 19.45 -9.38
C ASP A 63 10.57 18.86 -10.22
N GLN A 64 11.80 19.06 -9.77
CA GLN A 64 12.98 18.51 -10.46
C GLN A 64 12.98 16.99 -10.48
N ALA A 65 12.60 16.35 -9.38
CA ALA A 65 12.49 14.89 -9.31
C ALA A 65 11.34 14.38 -10.20
N ILE A 66 10.20 15.06 -10.19
CA ILE A 66 9.05 14.77 -11.07
C ILE A 66 9.45 14.88 -12.54
N ASP A 67 10.25 15.90 -12.90
CA ASP A 67 10.74 16.07 -14.26
C ASP A 67 11.56 14.87 -14.74
N VAL A 68 12.44 14.36 -13.90
CA VAL A 68 13.24 13.16 -14.18
C VAL A 68 12.36 11.92 -14.36
N VAL A 69 11.44 11.69 -13.43
CA VAL A 69 10.54 10.52 -13.47
C VAL A 69 9.65 10.57 -14.70
N CYS A 70 9.02 11.71 -15.00
CA CYS A 70 8.17 11.85 -16.17
C CYS A 70 8.94 11.71 -17.49
N ALA A 71 10.22 12.09 -17.53
CA ALA A 71 11.06 11.89 -18.70
C ALA A 71 11.41 10.42 -18.98
N ALA A 72 11.33 9.54 -17.97
CA ALA A 72 11.56 8.11 -18.12
C ALA A 72 10.34 7.34 -18.67
N GLN A 73 9.15 7.98 -18.71
CA GLN A 73 7.92 7.34 -19.19
C GLN A 73 7.99 7.07 -20.69
N LEU A 74 7.66 5.85 -21.09
CA LEU A 74 7.61 5.46 -22.50
C LEU A 74 6.44 6.14 -23.23
N ASP A 75 6.55 6.23 -24.55
CA ASP A 75 5.53 6.87 -25.42
C ASP A 75 4.13 6.23 -25.26
N ASN A 76 4.09 4.92 -24.99
CA ASN A 76 2.85 4.18 -24.75
C ASN A 76 2.26 4.38 -23.35
N GLY A 77 2.91 5.15 -22.47
CA GLY A 77 2.46 5.43 -21.11
C GLY A 77 3.04 4.53 -20.02
N TYR A 78 3.71 3.44 -20.37
CA TYR A 78 4.32 2.54 -19.37
C TYR A 78 5.43 3.25 -18.57
N LEU A 79 5.44 3.02 -17.25
CA LEU A 79 6.43 3.62 -16.35
C LEU A 79 6.75 2.67 -15.18
N ASP A 80 7.72 1.79 -15.39
CA ASP A 80 8.37 0.99 -14.35
C ASP A 80 9.83 0.81 -14.76
N THR A 81 10.75 1.38 -13.98
CA THR A 81 12.16 1.47 -14.40
C THR A 81 12.87 0.13 -14.39
N CYS A 82 12.40 -0.82 -13.58
CA CYS A 82 12.97 -2.16 -13.56
C CYS A 82 12.88 -2.83 -14.95
N TYR A 83 11.73 -2.75 -15.60
CA TYR A 83 11.53 -3.35 -16.92
C TYR A 83 12.01 -2.46 -18.06
N ILE A 84 11.84 -1.15 -17.96
CA ILE A 84 12.35 -0.20 -18.97
C ILE A 84 13.85 -0.39 -19.19
N LEU A 85 14.59 -0.54 -18.10
CA LEU A 85 16.05 -0.69 -18.15
C LEU A 85 16.53 -2.12 -18.39
N ASN A 86 15.74 -3.12 -18.05
CA ASN A 86 16.17 -4.52 -18.17
C ASN A 86 15.58 -5.23 -19.38
N ASP A 87 14.26 -5.43 -19.42
CA ASP A 87 13.63 -6.25 -20.46
C ASP A 87 12.11 -6.02 -20.54
N MET A 88 11.69 -5.15 -21.44
CA MET A 88 10.27 -4.85 -21.65
C MET A 88 9.44 -6.06 -22.11
N ASP A 89 10.06 -7.08 -22.71
CA ASP A 89 9.34 -8.31 -23.11
C ASP A 89 8.91 -9.15 -21.89
N ARG A 90 9.43 -8.82 -20.71
CA ARG A 90 9.07 -9.42 -19.44
C ARG A 90 8.03 -8.63 -18.64
N ALA A 91 7.63 -7.45 -19.10
CA ALA A 91 6.62 -6.64 -18.42
C ALA A 91 5.32 -7.43 -18.24
N PHE A 92 4.75 -7.38 -17.06
CA PHE A 92 3.53 -8.09 -16.63
C PHE A 92 3.56 -9.62 -16.79
N THR A 93 4.72 -10.24 -16.86
CA THR A 93 4.82 -11.71 -16.98
C THR A 93 5.01 -12.44 -15.65
N ASN A 94 5.22 -11.71 -14.55
CA ASN A 94 5.30 -12.27 -13.19
C ASN A 94 4.58 -11.35 -12.19
N LEU A 95 3.27 -11.27 -12.31
CA LEU A 95 2.45 -10.43 -11.43
C LEU A 95 2.54 -10.83 -9.95
N ARG A 96 2.78 -12.13 -9.68
CA ARG A 96 2.88 -12.62 -8.30
C ARG A 96 4.02 -11.98 -7.52
N ASP A 97 5.22 -11.93 -8.11
CA ASP A 97 6.45 -11.58 -7.40
C ASP A 97 6.99 -10.20 -7.81
N HIS A 98 6.69 -9.74 -9.02
CA HIS A 98 7.12 -8.45 -9.50
C HIS A 98 6.05 -7.38 -9.24
N HIS A 99 6.48 -6.16 -9.01
CA HIS A 99 5.67 -5.14 -8.33
C HIS A 99 5.21 -4.01 -9.27
N GLU A 100 5.04 -4.25 -10.56
CA GLU A 100 4.68 -3.22 -11.55
C GLU A 100 3.36 -2.50 -11.20
N LEU A 101 2.32 -3.26 -10.84
CA LEU A 101 1.03 -2.68 -10.45
C LEU A 101 1.09 -2.03 -9.04
N TYR A 102 2.00 -2.47 -8.19
CA TYR A 102 2.32 -1.80 -6.93
C TYR A 102 3.03 -0.46 -7.18
N CYS A 103 3.95 -0.41 -8.14
CA CYS A 103 4.61 0.81 -8.58
C CYS A 103 3.59 1.79 -9.19
N LEU A 104 2.67 1.32 -10.03
CA LEU A 104 1.54 2.13 -10.52
C LEU A 104 0.71 2.70 -9.36
N GLY A 105 0.31 1.86 -8.40
CA GLY A 105 -0.52 2.30 -7.28
C GLY A 105 0.13 3.43 -6.48
N HIS A 106 1.39 3.26 -6.08
CA HIS A 106 2.10 4.33 -5.36
C HIS A 106 2.36 5.57 -6.21
N LEU A 107 2.62 5.42 -7.51
CA LEU A 107 2.75 6.56 -8.42
C LEU A 107 1.45 7.39 -8.45
N VAL A 108 0.30 6.72 -8.54
CA VAL A 108 -1.02 7.37 -8.52
C VAL A 108 -1.26 8.09 -7.20
N GLU A 109 -1.00 7.44 -6.05
CA GLU A 109 -1.13 8.05 -4.73
C GLU A 109 -0.29 9.34 -4.62
N GLY A 110 1.00 9.25 -5.00
CA GLY A 110 1.90 10.40 -4.99
C GLY A 110 1.48 11.50 -5.95
N ALA A 111 1.01 11.15 -7.14
CA ALA A 111 0.59 12.10 -8.15
C ALA A 111 -0.68 12.86 -7.75
N VAL A 112 -1.65 12.15 -7.17
CA VAL A 112 -2.89 12.76 -6.64
C VAL A 112 -2.57 13.71 -5.49
N ALA A 113 -1.78 13.27 -4.50
CA ALA A 113 -1.40 14.11 -3.37
C ALA A 113 -0.65 15.37 -3.80
N TYR A 114 0.31 15.25 -4.71
CA TYR A 114 1.07 16.39 -5.22
C TYR A 114 0.18 17.38 -6.00
N TYR A 115 -0.73 16.86 -6.82
CA TYR A 115 -1.70 17.70 -7.53
C TYR A 115 -2.65 18.44 -6.57
N GLN A 116 -3.20 17.74 -5.59
CA GLN A 116 -4.10 18.35 -4.59
C GLN A 116 -3.38 19.41 -3.74
N GLY A 117 -2.11 19.16 -3.37
CA GLY A 117 -1.35 20.08 -2.55
C GLY A 117 -0.80 21.31 -3.29
N THR A 118 -0.51 21.18 -4.60
CA THR A 118 0.21 22.25 -5.36
C THR A 118 -0.56 22.78 -6.56
N GLY A 119 -1.57 22.07 -7.04
CA GLY A 119 -2.27 22.35 -8.31
C GLY A 119 -1.47 21.94 -9.56
N LYS A 120 -0.27 21.35 -9.44
CA LYS A 120 0.59 20.97 -10.57
C LYS A 120 0.24 19.57 -11.05
N ASP A 121 -0.13 19.43 -12.32
CA ASP A 121 -0.71 18.23 -12.91
C ASP A 121 0.25 17.34 -13.70
N LYS A 122 1.56 17.69 -13.77
CA LYS A 122 2.52 16.95 -14.60
C LYS A 122 2.63 15.48 -14.21
N LEU A 123 2.81 15.19 -12.91
CA LEU A 123 2.91 13.83 -12.42
C LEU A 123 1.55 13.11 -12.51
N LEU A 124 0.44 13.82 -12.27
CA LEU A 124 -0.91 13.27 -12.42
C LEU A 124 -1.16 12.80 -13.87
N LYS A 125 -0.78 13.60 -14.87
CA LYS A 125 -0.87 13.21 -16.28
C LYS A 125 -0.03 11.98 -16.61
N ALA A 126 1.16 11.87 -16.03
CA ALA A 126 1.99 10.67 -16.21
C ALA A 126 1.35 9.43 -15.54
N ALA A 127 0.81 9.58 -14.35
CA ALA A 127 0.09 8.51 -13.65
C ALA A 127 -1.16 8.07 -14.43
N CYS A 128 -1.96 9.01 -14.96
CA CYS A 128 -3.10 8.71 -15.83
C CYS A 128 -2.67 7.90 -17.06
N ARG A 129 -1.61 8.31 -17.76
CA ARG A 129 -1.11 7.58 -18.94
C ARG A 129 -0.68 6.16 -18.60
N PHE A 130 -0.08 5.93 -17.43
CA PHE A 130 0.28 4.58 -17.01
C PHE A 130 -0.96 3.76 -16.60
N ALA A 131 -1.93 4.37 -15.93
CA ALA A 131 -3.21 3.73 -15.62
C ALA A 131 -3.98 3.37 -16.90
N ASP A 132 -3.99 4.25 -17.91
CA ASP A 132 -4.60 4.00 -19.24
C ASP A 132 -3.95 2.81 -19.94
N TYR A 133 -2.60 2.75 -19.91
CA TYR A 133 -1.87 1.62 -20.47
C TYR A 133 -2.21 0.29 -19.79
N VAL A 134 -2.46 0.32 -18.48
CA VAL A 134 -2.88 -0.85 -17.71
C VAL A 134 -4.34 -1.20 -18.01
N ASP A 135 -5.25 -0.24 -18.08
CA ASP A 135 -6.67 -0.46 -18.42
C ASP A 135 -6.84 -1.11 -19.81
N GLU A 136 -6.02 -0.71 -20.79
CA GLU A 136 -6.03 -1.33 -22.11
C GLU A 136 -5.59 -2.82 -22.07
N ARG A 137 -4.70 -3.19 -21.15
CA ARG A 137 -4.08 -4.52 -21.08
C ARG A 137 -4.77 -5.49 -20.16
N PHE A 138 -5.40 -5.01 -19.09
CA PHE A 138 -6.01 -5.84 -18.06
C PHE A 138 -7.54 -5.82 -18.18
N GLY A 139 -8.17 -6.96 -17.97
CA GLY A 139 -9.62 -7.07 -18.03
C GLY A 139 -10.11 -8.41 -18.53
N ARG A 140 -11.41 -8.46 -18.84
CA ARG A 140 -12.12 -9.67 -19.29
C ARG A 140 -12.39 -9.71 -20.78
N LYS A 141 -12.02 -8.65 -21.52
CA LYS A 141 -12.23 -8.58 -22.98
C LYS A 141 -11.23 -9.50 -23.70
N PRO A 142 -11.58 -10.01 -24.90
CA PRO A 142 -10.63 -10.79 -25.69
C PRO A 142 -9.33 -10.03 -25.94
N GLY A 143 -8.19 -10.66 -25.66
CA GLY A 143 -6.86 -10.07 -25.81
C GLY A 143 -6.33 -9.34 -24.58
N GLN A 144 -7.16 -9.13 -23.55
CA GLN A 144 -6.70 -8.60 -22.28
C GLN A 144 -6.17 -9.71 -21.35
N LEU A 145 -5.21 -9.34 -20.49
CA LEU A 145 -4.67 -10.20 -19.46
C LEU A 145 -5.64 -10.24 -18.26
N ARG A 146 -6.10 -11.44 -17.92
CA ARG A 146 -6.95 -11.66 -16.75
C ARG A 146 -6.10 -11.78 -15.49
N GLY A 147 -5.43 -10.70 -15.14
CA GLY A 147 -4.49 -10.61 -14.02
C GLY A 147 -4.87 -9.52 -13.03
N TYR A 148 -4.18 -9.52 -11.90
CA TYR A 148 -4.34 -8.57 -10.81
C TYR A 148 -3.00 -8.36 -10.09
N PRO A 149 -2.82 -7.28 -9.29
CA PRO A 149 -1.58 -7.03 -8.56
C PRO A 149 -1.16 -8.19 -7.66
N GLY A 150 0.10 -8.57 -7.66
CA GLY A 150 0.64 -9.52 -6.68
C GLY A 150 0.86 -8.85 -5.32
N HIS A 151 1.27 -7.59 -5.33
CA HIS A 151 1.22 -6.71 -4.17
C HIS A 151 0.19 -5.62 -4.43
N GLU A 152 -0.76 -5.55 -3.54
CA GLU A 152 -1.91 -4.65 -3.61
C GLU A 152 -1.53 -3.22 -3.25
N ILE A 153 -2.22 -2.30 -3.79
CA ILE A 153 -2.42 -0.87 -3.58
C ILE A 153 -3.08 -0.22 -4.80
N ALA A 154 -2.91 -0.81 -5.99
CA ALA A 154 -3.48 -0.27 -7.22
C ALA A 154 -5.00 -0.11 -7.09
N GLU A 155 -5.66 -1.01 -6.37
CA GLU A 155 -7.12 -1.00 -6.17
C GLU A 155 -7.58 0.30 -5.50
N MET A 156 -7.00 0.66 -4.36
CA MET A 156 -7.36 1.90 -3.66
C MET A 156 -6.85 3.15 -4.38
N ALA A 157 -5.69 3.07 -5.01
CA ALA A 157 -5.11 4.21 -5.73
C ALA A 157 -5.93 4.59 -6.97
N LEU A 158 -6.43 3.60 -7.71
CA LEU A 158 -7.29 3.82 -8.87
C LEU A 158 -8.63 4.46 -8.47
N VAL A 159 -9.18 4.13 -7.30
CA VAL A 159 -10.34 4.84 -6.75
C VAL A 159 -10.02 6.31 -6.51
N ARG A 160 -8.89 6.63 -5.86
CA ARG A 160 -8.47 8.03 -5.72
C ARG A 160 -8.27 8.74 -7.05
N LEU A 161 -7.74 8.04 -8.06
CA LEU A 161 -7.58 8.60 -9.39
C LEU A 161 -8.94 8.92 -10.02
N TYR A 162 -9.93 8.03 -9.86
CA TYR A 162 -11.31 8.28 -10.26
C TYR A 162 -11.89 9.52 -9.57
N GLU A 163 -11.76 9.63 -8.25
CA GLU A 163 -12.30 10.74 -7.47
C GLU A 163 -11.74 12.11 -7.90
N VAL A 164 -10.45 12.15 -8.32
CA VAL A 164 -9.80 13.40 -8.76
C VAL A 164 -10.07 13.73 -10.22
N THR A 165 -10.19 12.70 -11.08
CA THR A 165 -10.32 12.91 -12.53
C THR A 165 -11.76 12.85 -13.04
N GLY A 166 -12.64 12.12 -12.33
CA GLY A 166 -14.00 11.79 -12.79
C GLY A 166 -14.04 10.70 -13.88
N GLU A 167 -12.90 10.08 -14.22
CA GLU A 167 -12.81 9.10 -15.30
C GLU A 167 -13.24 7.70 -14.83
N GLN A 168 -14.44 7.29 -15.18
CA GLN A 168 -15.08 6.04 -14.74
C GLN A 168 -14.22 4.78 -14.97
N ARG A 169 -13.41 4.75 -16.03
CA ARG A 169 -12.53 3.61 -16.33
C ARG A 169 -11.56 3.24 -15.19
N TYR A 170 -11.17 4.19 -14.35
CA TYR A 170 -10.28 3.91 -13.22
C TYR A 170 -11.02 3.19 -12.08
N LEU A 171 -12.27 3.56 -11.83
CA LEU A 171 -13.12 2.81 -10.91
C LEU A 171 -13.44 1.41 -11.44
N ASP A 172 -13.76 1.30 -12.74
CA ASP A 172 -14.02 0.01 -13.39
C ASP A 172 -12.78 -0.92 -13.31
N LEU A 173 -11.57 -0.37 -13.46
CA LEU A 173 -10.33 -1.14 -13.33
C LEU A 173 -10.06 -1.57 -11.89
N ALA A 174 -10.34 -0.69 -10.90
CA ALA A 174 -10.25 -1.05 -9.48
C ALA A 174 -11.21 -2.18 -9.11
N GLU A 175 -12.47 -2.07 -9.52
CA GLU A 175 -13.49 -3.12 -9.35
C GLU A 175 -13.07 -4.43 -10.03
N TYR A 176 -12.52 -4.35 -11.24
CA TYR A 176 -11.99 -5.50 -11.93
C TYR A 176 -10.90 -6.21 -11.11
N PHE A 177 -9.91 -5.49 -10.59
CA PHE A 177 -8.85 -6.07 -9.79
C PHE A 177 -9.37 -6.72 -8.50
N VAL A 178 -10.28 -6.06 -7.81
CA VAL A 178 -10.92 -6.60 -6.60
C VAL A 178 -11.70 -7.89 -6.90
N THR A 179 -12.50 -7.88 -7.97
CA THR A 179 -13.42 -9.00 -8.28
C THR A 179 -12.78 -10.12 -9.09
N GLU A 180 -11.64 -9.90 -9.75
CA GLU A 180 -10.89 -10.94 -10.47
C GLU A 180 -9.93 -11.71 -9.54
N ARG A 181 -9.48 -11.08 -8.46
CA ARG A 181 -8.56 -11.70 -7.50
C ARG A 181 -9.12 -13.00 -6.93
N GLY A 182 -8.30 -14.05 -6.95
CA GLY A 182 -8.64 -15.35 -6.42
C GLY A 182 -9.55 -16.20 -7.32
N ARG A 183 -9.93 -15.71 -8.52
CA ARG A 183 -10.66 -16.51 -9.50
C ARG A 183 -9.77 -17.54 -10.19
N GLN A 184 -10.33 -18.68 -10.50
CA GLN A 184 -9.65 -19.74 -11.25
C GLN A 184 -10.00 -19.67 -12.74
N PRO A 185 -9.07 -20.08 -13.66
CA PRO A 185 -7.70 -20.51 -13.33
C PRO A 185 -6.87 -19.35 -12.81
N TYR A 186 -6.01 -19.60 -11.81
CA TYR A 186 -5.16 -18.56 -11.24
C TYR A 186 -4.15 -18.03 -12.25
N ILE A 187 -4.10 -16.72 -12.43
CA ILE A 187 -3.12 -16.09 -13.33
C ILE A 187 -1.68 -16.40 -12.91
N PHE A 188 -1.40 -16.53 -11.62
CA PHE A 188 -0.08 -16.83 -11.11
C PHE A 188 0.41 -18.23 -11.52
N ASP A 189 -0.51 -19.23 -11.61
CA ASP A 189 -0.17 -20.55 -12.17
C ASP A 189 0.16 -20.46 -13.65
N ILE A 190 -0.69 -19.75 -14.42
CA ILE A 190 -0.53 -19.55 -15.86
C ILE A 190 0.82 -18.92 -16.16
N GLN A 191 1.15 -17.83 -15.48
CA GLN A 191 2.41 -17.12 -15.69
C GLN A 191 3.64 -17.93 -15.25
N ALA A 192 3.53 -18.69 -14.16
CA ALA A 192 4.59 -19.59 -13.73
C ALA A 192 4.88 -20.69 -14.77
N ASP A 193 3.84 -21.30 -15.34
CA ASP A 193 3.95 -22.29 -16.40
C ASP A 193 4.57 -21.70 -17.69
N GLU A 194 4.13 -20.50 -18.08
CA GLU A 194 4.63 -19.80 -19.27
C GLU A 194 6.10 -19.39 -19.11
N ASN A 195 6.47 -18.83 -17.96
CA ASN A 195 7.84 -18.45 -17.64
C ASN A 195 8.76 -19.68 -17.60
N ALA A 196 8.33 -20.78 -16.97
CA ALA A 196 9.10 -22.02 -16.93
C ALA A 196 9.36 -22.58 -18.35
N LYS A 197 8.39 -22.51 -19.25
CA LYS A 197 8.56 -22.91 -20.65
C LYS A 197 9.49 -21.96 -21.40
N ARG A 198 9.34 -20.65 -21.19
CA ARG A 198 10.17 -19.63 -21.83
C ARG A 198 11.64 -19.77 -21.43
N ASP A 199 11.89 -19.98 -20.14
CA ASP A 199 13.22 -20.04 -19.56
C ASP A 199 13.82 -21.47 -19.58
N ALA A 200 13.10 -22.44 -20.14
CA ALA A 200 13.45 -23.86 -20.20
C ALA A 200 13.83 -24.43 -18.81
N ASP A 201 13.08 -24.03 -17.76
CA ASP A 201 13.33 -24.46 -16.38
C ASP A 201 12.93 -25.93 -16.19
N ALA A 202 13.91 -26.82 -16.25
CA ALA A 202 13.72 -28.25 -16.03
C ALA A 202 13.34 -28.62 -14.58
N ASN A 203 13.48 -27.71 -13.63
CA ASN A 203 13.18 -27.93 -12.20
C ASN A 203 11.82 -27.42 -11.79
N TYR A 204 11.13 -26.70 -12.68
CA TYR A 204 9.81 -26.15 -12.39
C TYR A 204 8.81 -27.27 -12.03
N LYS A 205 8.03 -27.00 -10.99
CA LYS A 205 6.90 -27.85 -10.58
C LYS A 205 5.71 -26.95 -10.26
N PRO A 206 4.52 -27.26 -10.80
CA PRO A 206 3.29 -26.54 -10.44
C PRO A 206 3.04 -26.57 -8.94
N ASN A 207 2.58 -25.46 -8.39
CA ASN A 207 2.16 -25.40 -7.00
C ASN A 207 0.76 -26.05 -6.87
N THR A 208 0.69 -27.13 -6.09
CA THR A 208 -0.55 -27.90 -5.90
C THR A 208 -1.19 -27.68 -4.52
N ASP A 209 -0.65 -26.78 -3.68
CA ASP A 209 -1.25 -26.44 -2.40
C ASP A 209 -2.67 -25.88 -2.63
N PRO A 210 -3.71 -26.44 -1.98
CA PRO A 210 -5.06 -25.92 -2.09
C PRO A 210 -5.22 -24.49 -1.58
N ASN A 211 -4.36 -24.04 -0.64
CA ASN A 211 -4.31 -22.68 -0.13
C ASN A 211 -3.24 -21.81 -0.79
N ARG A 212 -2.68 -22.26 -1.93
CA ARG A 212 -1.71 -21.44 -2.64
C ARG A 212 -2.29 -20.05 -2.92
N TYR A 213 -1.44 -19.07 -2.85
CA TYR A 213 -1.79 -17.65 -3.01
C TYR A 213 -2.58 -17.01 -1.85
N ALA A 214 -2.78 -17.71 -0.71
CA ALA A 214 -3.27 -17.09 0.52
C ALA A 214 -2.36 -15.93 0.97
N TYR A 215 -1.06 -16.09 0.76
CA TYR A 215 -0.07 -15.02 1.00
C TYR A 215 -0.39 -13.71 0.25
N HIS A 216 -1.00 -13.81 -0.93
CA HIS A 216 -1.39 -12.71 -1.82
C HIS A 216 -2.91 -12.42 -1.78
N GLN A 217 -3.63 -12.86 -0.75
CA GLN A 217 -5.09 -12.72 -0.63
C GLN A 217 -5.84 -13.23 -1.88
N ALA A 218 -5.28 -14.22 -2.59
CA ALA A 218 -5.75 -14.69 -3.90
C ALA A 218 -6.03 -16.20 -3.95
N ASN A 219 -6.18 -16.88 -2.82
CA ASN A 219 -6.52 -18.29 -2.75
C ASN A 219 -8.00 -18.59 -3.09
N LYS A 220 -8.89 -17.61 -2.96
CA LYS A 220 -10.30 -17.65 -3.35
C LYS A 220 -10.82 -16.21 -3.55
N PRO A 221 -11.94 -16.03 -4.29
CA PRO A 221 -12.57 -14.71 -4.42
C PRO A 221 -12.84 -14.07 -3.06
N VAL A 222 -12.73 -12.75 -2.96
CA VAL A 222 -12.81 -12.03 -1.68
C VAL A 222 -14.18 -12.22 -0.99
N THR A 223 -15.26 -12.36 -1.77
CA THR A 223 -16.61 -12.65 -1.25
C THR A 223 -16.72 -14.02 -0.56
N GLU A 224 -15.76 -14.92 -0.80
CA GLU A 224 -15.68 -16.25 -0.20
C GLU A 224 -14.62 -16.32 0.93
N GLN A 225 -13.89 -15.24 1.20
CA GLN A 225 -12.86 -15.21 2.24
C GLN A 225 -13.49 -14.98 3.61
N ASP A 226 -13.14 -15.83 4.59
CA ASP A 226 -13.66 -15.78 5.97
C ASP A 226 -12.59 -15.32 6.96
N GLU A 227 -11.34 -15.26 6.52
CA GLU A 227 -10.18 -15.01 7.35
C GLU A 227 -9.16 -14.12 6.63
N ALA A 228 -8.65 -13.13 7.35
CA ALA A 228 -7.51 -12.34 6.90
C ALA A 228 -6.23 -13.19 7.00
N VAL A 229 -5.58 -13.43 5.86
CA VAL A 229 -4.42 -14.32 5.74
C VAL A 229 -3.31 -13.66 4.91
N GLY A 230 -2.11 -14.23 4.99
CA GLY A 230 -0.98 -13.79 4.19
C GLY A 230 -0.33 -12.51 4.70
N HIS A 231 0.36 -11.81 3.82
CA HIS A 231 1.13 -10.61 4.16
C HIS A 231 0.21 -9.49 4.65
N ALA A 232 0.50 -8.94 5.84
CA ALA A 232 -0.43 -8.05 6.53
C ALA A 232 -0.61 -6.69 5.83
N VAL A 233 0.46 -6.12 5.24
CA VAL A 233 0.37 -4.85 4.48
C VAL A 233 -0.45 -5.03 3.22
N ARG A 234 -0.21 -6.11 2.46
CA ARG A 234 -1.00 -6.45 1.27
C ARG A 234 -2.49 -6.53 1.60
N ALA A 235 -2.82 -7.28 2.65
CA ALA A 235 -4.20 -7.43 3.10
C ALA A 235 -4.84 -6.08 3.44
N GLY A 236 -4.17 -5.24 4.23
CA GLY A 236 -4.69 -3.92 4.61
C GLY A 236 -4.92 -3.00 3.40
N TYR A 237 -4.02 -3.01 2.42
CA TYR A 237 -4.19 -2.25 1.18
C TYR A 237 -5.32 -2.81 0.32
N PHE A 238 -5.39 -4.14 0.17
CA PHE A 238 -6.45 -4.79 -0.59
C PHE A 238 -7.83 -4.52 0.02
N TYR A 239 -7.97 -4.67 1.33
CA TYR A 239 -9.23 -4.43 2.03
C TYR A 239 -9.64 -2.95 2.03
N SER A 240 -8.66 -2.03 1.94
CA SER A 240 -8.94 -0.61 1.70
C SER A 240 -9.60 -0.41 0.34
N GLY A 241 -9.00 -0.94 -0.73
CA GLY A 241 -9.57 -0.89 -2.08
C GLY A 241 -10.90 -1.63 -2.19
N LEU A 242 -11.06 -2.77 -1.48
CA LEU A 242 -12.34 -3.49 -1.39
C LEU A 242 -13.45 -2.61 -0.81
N ALA A 243 -13.19 -1.92 0.30
CA ALA A 243 -14.19 -1.05 0.94
C ALA A 243 -14.53 0.18 0.07
N ASP A 244 -13.53 0.77 -0.60
CA ASP A 244 -13.73 1.86 -1.55
C ASP A 244 -14.62 1.43 -2.74
N VAL A 245 -14.33 0.29 -3.35
CA VAL A 245 -15.12 -0.26 -4.47
C VAL A 245 -16.53 -0.61 -4.01
N ALA A 246 -16.67 -1.27 -2.84
CA ALA A 246 -17.98 -1.61 -2.29
C ALA A 246 -18.88 -0.39 -2.12
N ARG A 247 -18.31 0.71 -1.61
CA ARG A 247 -19.02 1.99 -1.41
C ARG A 247 -19.44 2.64 -2.73
N LEU A 248 -18.52 2.72 -3.69
CA LEU A 248 -18.75 3.45 -4.93
C LEU A 248 -19.59 2.67 -5.97
N ALA A 249 -19.50 1.33 -5.93
CA ALA A 249 -20.32 0.46 -6.76
C ALA A 249 -21.68 0.08 -6.14
N ASP A 250 -21.93 0.49 -4.88
CA ASP A 250 -23.11 0.10 -4.07
C ASP A 250 -23.26 -1.45 -4.01
N ASP A 251 -22.12 -2.15 -3.88
CA ASP A 251 -22.05 -3.62 -3.86
C ASP A 251 -22.06 -4.17 -2.44
N GLN A 252 -23.22 -4.70 -2.03
CA GLN A 252 -23.42 -5.24 -0.68
C GLN A 252 -22.59 -6.50 -0.41
N ASP A 253 -22.34 -7.36 -1.41
CA ASP A 253 -21.55 -8.58 -1.22
C ASP A 253 -20.08 -8.23 -0.92
N LEU A 254 -19.55 -7.19 -1.57
CA LEU A 254 -18.22 -6.67 -1.27
C LEU A 254 -18.15 -5.95 0.10
N ALA A 255 -19.21 -5.21 0.46
CA ALA A 255 -19.32 -4.57 1.78
C ALA A 255 -19.36 -5.60 2.91
N ASP A 256 -20.15 -6.68 2.74
CA ASP A 256 -20.23 -7.79 3.69
C ASP A 256 -18.87 -8.53 3.82
N ALA A 257 -18.15 -8.67 2.71
CA ALA A 257 -16.82 -9.25 2.72
C ALA A 257 -15.82 -8.36 3.50
N ALA A 258 -15.85 -7.04 3.28
CA ALA A 258 -15.01 -6.09 4.00
C ALA A 258 -15.29 -6.14 5.52
N GLU A 259 -16.56 -6.12 5.93
CA GLU A 259 -16.96 -6.23 7.35
C GLU A 259 -16.50 -7.57 7.95
N ARG A 260 -16.67 -8.67 7.26
CA ARG A 260 -16.27 -10.01 7.74
C ARG A 260 -14.75 -10.09 7.95
N LEU A 261 -13.95 -9.55 7.02
CA LEU A 261 -12.50 -9.52 7.13
C LEU A 261 -12.03 -8.55 8.20
N TRP A 262 -12.69 -7.40 8.34
CA TRP A 262 -12.50 -6.46 9.45
C TRP A 262 -12.69 -7.17 10.80
N ARG A 263 -13.83 -7.85 11.00
CA ARG A 263 -14.10 -8.61 12.22
C ARG A 263 -13.03 -9.66 12.50
N ASN A 264 -12.58 -10.39 11.49
CA ASN A 264 -11.52 -11.38 11.71
C ASN A 264 -10.23 -10.74 12.20
N ILE A 265 -9.83 -9.59 11.63
CA ILE A 265 -8.63 -8.87 12.08
C ILE A 265 -8.82 -8.37 13.52
N VAL A 266 -9.86 -7.59 13.76
CA VAL A 266 -10.02 -6.86 15.03
C VAL A 266 -10.29 -7.81 16.19
N ASP A 267 -11.13 -8.81 16.00
CA ASP A 267 -11.52 -9.72 17.08
C ASP A 267 -10.47 -10.78 17.39
N LYS A 268 -9.55 -11.08 16.44
CA LYS A 268 -8.71 -12.29 16.55
C LYS A 268 -7.22 -12.08 16.25
N LYS A 269 -6.83 -10.98 15.60
CA LYS A 269 -5.46 -10.78 15.09
C LYS A 269 -4.86 -9.41 15.39
N LEU A 270 -5.60 -8.57 16.10
CA LEU A 270 -5.18 -7.22 16.49
C LEU A 270 -4.40 -7.26 17.80
N TYR A 271 -3.23 -6.65 17.81
CA TYR A 271 -2.48 -6.38 19.04
C TYR A 271 -3.05 -5.17 19.79
N VAL A 272 -2.88 -5.16 21.11
CA VAL A 272 -3.36 -4.05 21.98
C VAL A 272 -2.80 -2.68 21.57
N THR A 273 -1.69 -2.65 20.84
CA THR A 273 -1.04 -1.44 20.31
C THR A 273 -1.57 -1.02 18.94
N GLY A 274 -2.60 -1.67 18.41
CA GLY A 274 -3.09 -1.40 17.05
C GLY A 274 -2.21 -2.00 15.94
N GLY A 275 -1.24 -2.85 16.29
CA GLY A 275 -0.43 -3.58 15.33
C GLY A 275 -1.12 -4.83 14.81
N ILE A 276 -0.77 -5.28 13.61
CA ILE A 276 -1.20 -6.53 12.97
C ILE A 276 -0.01 -7.25 12.33
N GLY A 277 -0.17 -8.56 12.07
CA GLY A 277 0.89 -9.39 11.51
C GLY A 277 1.72 -10.07 12.60
N GLY A 278 1.39 -11.33 12.93
CA GLY A 278 1.97 -12.07 14.07
C GLY A 278 3.30 -12.73 13.76
N THR A 279 3.61 -13.02 12.49
CA THR A 279 4.79 -13.81 12.11
C THR A 279 5.76 -13.07 11.20
N VAL A 280 7.06 -13.30 11.44
CA VAL A 280 8.14 -12.85 10.56
C VAL A 280 8.16 -13.62 9.23
N ASP A 281 7.62 -14.82 9.22
CA ASP A 281 7.60 -15.63 8.01
C ASP A 281 6.54 -15.10 7.04
N GLY A 282 7.03 -14.42 6.00
CA GLY A 282 6.20 -13.72 5.03
C GLY A 282 5.59 -12.41 5.53
N GLU A 283 6.03 -11.85 6.67
CA GLU A 283 5.49 -10.58 7.22
C GLU A 283 3.96 -10.63 7.36
N ALA A 284 3.47 -11.78 7.85
CA ALA A 284 2.11 -12.22 7.62
C ALA A 284 1.26 -12.32 8.89
N PHE A 285 -0.04 -12.42 8.67
CA PHE A 285 -0.95 -12.92 9.71
C PHE A 285 -0.61 -14.36 10.07
N SER A 286 -0.68 -14.69 11.36
CA SER A 286 -0.71 -16.04 11.86
C SER A 286 -2.15 -16.55 12.00
N TYR A 287 -2.36 -17.72 12.58
CA TYR A 287 -3.70 -18.24 12.87
C TYR A 287 -4.41 -17.39 13.95
N ASN A 288 -5.74 -17.53 14.05
CA ASN A 288 -6.55 -16.75 14.98
C ASN A 288 -6.06 -16.89 16.43
N TYR A 289 -5.95 -15.76 17.12
CA TYR A 289 -5.50 -15.63 18.51
C TYR A 289 -4.02 -15.96 18.75
N ASP A 290 -3.22 -16.14 17.70
CA ASP A 290 -1.76 -16.25 17.82
C ASP A 290 -1.13 -14.86 17.80
N LEU A 291 -0.92 -14.31 18.99
CA LEU A 291 -0.44 -12.97 19.24
C LEU A 291 0.80 -12.99 20.16
N PRO A 292 1.93 -13.57 19.71
CA PRO A 292 3.15 -13.62 20.52
C PRO A 292 3.65 -12.21 20.86
N ASN A 293 4.16 -12.02 22.09
CA ASN A 293 4.63 -10.72 22.56
C ASN A 293 6.02 -10.36 22.03
N ASP A 294 6.94 -11.32 22.03
CA ASP A 294 8.38 -11.13 21.75
C ASP A 294 8.76 -11.32 20.29
N SER A 295 8.04 -12.17 19.58
CA SER A 295 8.34 -12.57 18.20
C SER A 295 7.36 -12.00 17.16
N ALA A 296 6.40 -11.18 17.59
CA ALA A 296 5.49 -10.48 16.69
C ALA A 296 6.26 -9.70 15.61
N TYR A 297 5.83 -9.80 14.37
CA TYR A 297 6.36 -8.94 13.33
C TYR A 297 5.80 -7.53 13.47
N SER A 298 4.48 -7.40 13.50
CA SER A 298 3.79 -6.11 13.74
C SER A 298 4.49 -4.95 13.02
N GLU A 299 4.54 -5.05 11.69
CA GLU A 299 5.24 -4.09 10.84
C GLU A 299 4.60 -2.71 10.96
N THR A 300 5.42 -1.67 10.97
CA THR A 300 4.92 -0.28 10.97
C THR A 300 4.00 -0.01 9.77
N CYS A 301 4.34 -0.51 8.57
CA CYS A 301 3.47 -0.38 7.39
C CYS A 301 2.14 -1.12 7.55
N ALA A 302 2.11 -2.23 8.29
CA ALA A 302 0.89 -2.98 8.52
C ALA A 302 -0.10 -2.19 9.42
N ALA A 303 0.40 -1.51 10.45
CA ALA A 303 -0.44 -0.61 11.26
C ALA A 303 -0.97 0.57 10.42
N ILE A 304 -0.15 1.13 9.51
CA ILE A 304 -0.58 2.17 8.58
C ILE A 304 -1.67 1.63 7.64
N SER A 305 -1.50 0.43 7.09
CA SER A 305 -2.51 -0.19 6.21
C SER A 305 -3.83 -0.46 6.92
N LEU A 306 -3.76 -0.83 8.22
CA LEU A 306 -4.96 -0.97 9.05
C LEU A 306 -5.67 0.39 9.25
N ALA A 307 -4.93 1.48 9.45
CA ALA A 307 -5.52 2.82 9.53
C ALA A 307 -6.18 3.22 8.20
N PHE A 308 -5.61 2.87 7.05
CA PHE A 308 -6.22 3.07 5.74
C PHE A 308 -7.52 2.29 5.60
N PHE A 309 -7.52 1.03 6.00
CA PHE A 309 -8.72 0.20 5.97
C PHE A 309 -9.81 0.73 6.92
N ALA A 310 -9.43 1.10 8.14
CA ALA A 310 -10.35 1.68 9.12
C ALA A 310 -11.04 2.95 8.60
N ARG A 311 -10.29 3.84 7.95
CA ARG A 311 -10.85 5.05 7.33
C ARG A 311 -11.90 4.70 6.27
N ARG A 312 -11.62 3.75 5.37
CA ARG A 312 -12.57 3.33 4.33
C ARG A 312 -13.82 2.67 4.92
N MET A 313 -13.65 1.92 6.01
CA MET A 313 -14.79 1.38 6.75
C MET A 313 -15.66 2.48 7.37
N LEU A 314 -15.07 3.60 7.82
CA LEU A 314 -15.81 4.79 8.28
C LEU A 314 -16.59 5.46 7.14
N GLU A 315 -16.04 5.48 5.93
CA GLU A 315 -16.69 6.01 4.73
C GLU A 315 -17.81 5.08 4.24
N LEU A 316 -17.64 3.77 4.38
CA LEU A 316 -18.66 2.77 4.05
C LEU A 316 -19.82 2.77 5.06
N ALA A 317 -19.50 2.83 6.37
CA ALA A 317 -20.47 2.89 7.45
C ALA A 317 -19.83 3.53 8.71
N PRO A 318 -20.29 4.71 9.16
CA PRO A 318 -19.66 5.44 10.27
C PRO A 318 -19.96 4.76 11.62
N LYS A 319 -19.06 3.88 12.07
CA LYS A 319 -19.09 3.21 13.37
C LYS A 319 -17.89 3.64 14.21
N ALA A 320 -18.11 3.99 15.49
CA ALA A 320 -17.07 4.45 16.41
C ALA A 320 -15.91 3.46 16.54
N GLU A 321 -16.17 2.15 16.48
CA GLU A 321 -15.13 1.11 16.58
C GLU A 321 -14.06 1.20 15.49
N TYR A 322 -14.41 1.66 14.28
CA TYR A 322 -13.41 1.85 13.21
C TYR A 322 -12.47 2.99 13.56
N ALA A 323 -13.02 4.07 14.14
CA ALA A 323 -12.21 5.20 14.62
C ALA A 323 -11.33 4.80 15.82
N ASP A 324 -11.82 3.99 16.76
CA ASP A 324 -11.05 3.50 17.91
C ASP A 324 -9.85 2.67 17.48
N VAL A 325 -10.04 1.76 16.51
CA VAL A 325 -8.95 0.94 15.96
C VAL A 325 -7.96 1.81 15.16
N MET A 326 -8.46 2.74 14.36
CA MET A 326 -7.64 3.70 13.62
C MET A 326 -6.79 4.55 14.55
N GLU A 327 -7.37 5.09 15.61
CA GLU A 327 -6.67 5.86 16.65
C GLU A 327 -5.56 5.03 17.29
N SER A 328 -5.87 3.78 17.69
CA SER A 328 -4.90 2.87 18.28
C SER A 328 -3.73 2.56 17.33
N ALA A 329 -4.01 2.27 16.05
CA ALA A 329 -2.99 2.00 15.05
C ALA A 329 -2.09 3.21 14.80
N LEU A 330 -2.67 4.41 14.72
CA LEU A 330 -1.94 5.66 14.48
C LEU A 330 -1.09 6.07 15.68
N TYR A 331 -1.70 6.21 16.87
CA TYR A 331 -1.01 6.79 18.03
C TYR A 331 -0.06 5.84 18.73
N ASN A 332 -0.21 4.53 18.57
CA ASN A 332 0.71 3.58 19.15
C ASN A 332 1.67 3.01 18.11
N THR A 333 1.30 1.96 17.35
CA THR A 333 2.27 1.25 16.50
C THR A 333 2.89 2.13 15.42
N THR A 334 2.11 2.99 14.76
CA THR A 334 2.63 3.87 13.70
C THR A 334 3.59 4.91 14.26
N LEU A 335 3.17 5.69 15.27
CA LEU A 335 4.04 6.72 15.88
C LEU A 335 5.20 6.11 16.65
N ALA A 336 5.02 4.97 17.33
CA ALA A 336 6.12 4.25 17.96
C ALA A 336 7.17 3.77 16.95
N GLY A 337 6.79 3.57 15.71
CA GLY A 337 7.71 3.26 14.61
C GLY A 337 8.76 4.34 14.39
N MET A 338 8.50 5.61 14.72
CA MET A 338 9.39 6.75 14.48
C MET A 338 10.01 7.26 15.78
N ALA A 339 11.29 7.69 15.74
CA ALA A 339 11.90 8.41 16.84
C ALA A 339 11.37 9.85 16.91
N LEU A 340 11.42 10.45 18.10
CA LEU A 340 10.95 11.83 18.32
C LEU A 340 11.65 12.89 17.45
N ASP A 341 12.88 12.61 17.01
CA ASP A 341 13.63 13.49 16.12
C ASP A 341 13.39 13.20 14.62
N GLY A 342 12.53 12.23 14.29
CA GLY A 342 12.19 11.82 12.93
C GLY A 342 13.33 11.17 12.13
N LYS A 343 14.47 10.80 12.76
CA LYS A 343 15.69 10.38 12.05
C LYS A 343 16.01 8.90 12.13
N SER A 344 15.21 8.15 12.86
CA SER A 344 15.36 6.70 12.98
C SER A 344 14.01 6.06 13.24
N PHE A 345 13.88 4.75 12.93
CA PHE A 345 12.62 4.07 12.98
C PHE A 345 12.74 2.59 13.34
N PHE A 346 11.64 1.99 13.79
CA PHE A 346 11.43 0.56 13.86
C PHE A 346 10.71 0.08 12.60
N TYR A 347 11.17 -1.04 12.05
CA TYR A 347 10.46 -1.77 11.01
C TYR A 347 9.35 -2.61 11.64
N VAL A 348 9.67 -3.34 12.73
CA VAL A 348 8.77 -4.22 13.48
C VAL A 348 8.59 -3.73 14.92
N ASN A 349 7.41 -3.96 15.49
CA ASN A 349 6.99 -3.42 16.78
C ASN A 349 6.42 -4.52 17.69
N PRO A 350 7.22 -5.49 18.16
CA PRO A 350 6.77 -6.47 19.14
C PRO A 350 6.44 -5.79 20.48
N LEU A 351 5.57 -6.41 21.28
CA LEU A 351 5.19 -5.88 22.61
C LEU A 351 6.30 -6.04 23.65
N GLU A 352 7.18 -7.03 23.47
CA GLU A 352 8.29 -7.32 24.37
C GLU A 352 9.59 -7.34 23.59
N VAL A 353 10.59 -6.60 24.07
CA VAL A 353 11.94 -6.59 23.49
C VAL A 353 12.97 -6.92 24.56
N ASN A 354 13.66 -8.05 24.40
CA ASN A 354 14.81 -8.40 25.20
C ASN A 354 16.10 -8.16 24.39
N PRO A 355 16.86 -7.10 24.68
CA PRO A 355 18.05 -6.73 23.89
C PRO A 355 19.10 -7.85 23.81
N TYR A 356 19.24 -8.65 24.87
CA TYR A 356 20.18 -9.76 24.87
C TYR A 356 19.72 -10.91 23.96
N ALA A 357 18.42 -11.22 23.97
CA ALA A 357 17.85 -12.28 23.16
C ALA A 357 17.85 -11.96 21.66
N CYS A 358 17.64 -10.69 21.29
CA CYS A 358 17.65 -10.26 19.88
C CYS A 358 18.92 -10.64 19.10
N HIS A 359 20.05 -10.80 19.79
CA HIS A 359 21.33 -11.18 19.18
C HIS A 359 21.64 -12.67 19.21
N LYS A 360 20.85 -13.47 19.91
CA LYS A 360 21.13 -14.90 20.17
C LYS A 360 20.02 -15.84 19.75
N ASP A 361 18.78 -15.42 19.83
CA ASP A 361 17.62 -16.21 19.46
C ASP A 361 17.24 -15.94 17.99
N SER A 362 17.35 -16.97 17.15
CA SER A 362 17.03 -16.85 15.73
C SER A 362 15.56 -16.50 15.45
N ARG A 363 14.65 -16.79 16.37
CA ARG A 363 13.23 -16.41 16.28
C ARG A 363 13.05 -14.90 16.35
N LEU A 364 14.00 -14.19 17.00
CA LEU A 364 13.98 -12.73 17.20
C LEU A 364 14.91 -11.99 16.24
N ARG A 365 15.39 -12.64 15.15
CA ARG A 365 16.33 -12.06 14.18
C ARG A 365 15.87 -10.73 13.56
N HIS A 366 14.57 -10.54 13.45
CA HIS A 366 13.92 -9.33 12.90
C HIS A 366 13.79 -8.20 13.93
N VAL A 367 13.79 -8.51 15.23
CA VAL A 367 13.60 -7.53 16.31
C VAL A 367 14.86 -6.71 16.52
N LYS A 368 14.73 -5.38 16.58
CA LYS A 368 15.81 -4.46 16.93
C LYS A 368 15.51 -3.79 18.28
N PRO A 369 16.48 -3.76 19.22
CA PRO A 369 16.26 -3.15 20.53
C PRO A 369 16.25 -1.62 20.51
N VAL A 370 16.72 -1.01 19.41
CA VAL A 370 16.73 0.44 19.19
C VAL A 370 16.35 0.75 17.75
N ARG A 371 15.73 1.92 17.52
CA ARG A 371 15.40 2.39 16.18
C ARG A 371 16.64 2.55 15.32
N GLN A 372 16.54 2.14 14.07
CA GLN A 372 17.64 2.19 13.11
C GLN A 372 17.48 3.39 12.18
N LYS A 373 18.60 3.96 11.72
CA LYS A 373 18.58 5.02 10.70
C LYS A 373 18.13 4.51 9.35
N TRP A 374 18.40 3.23 9.07
CA TRP A 374 18.08 2.59 7.79
C TRP A 374 17.95 1.08 7.96
N PHE A 375 17.17 0.46 7.06
CA PHE A 375 17.07 -0.98 6.86
C PHE A 375 17.38 -1.31 5.39
N GLY A 376 17.70 -2.55 5.07
CA GLY A 376 17.98 -2.99 3.70
C GLY A 376 16.80 -2.75 2.74
N CYS A 377 15.57 -2.93 3.23
CA CYS A 377 14.36 -2.42 2.61
C CYS A 377 13.83 -1.26 3.46
N ALA A 378 13.52 -0.14 2.85
CA ALA A 378 13.13 1.09 3.55
C ALA A 378 11.69 1.51 3.21
N CYS A 379 10.73 0.58 3.20
CA CYS A 379 9.33 0.89 2.92
C CYS A 379 8.67 1.73 4.04
N CYS A 380 9.07 1.54 5.30
CA CYS A 380 8.44 2.18 6.45
C CYS A 380 8.67 3.69 6.55
N PRO A 381 9.88 4.27 6.38
CA PRO A 381 10.09 5.71 6.54
C PRO A 381 9.20 6.57 5.64
N PRO A 382 9.14 6.36 4.32
CA PRO A 382 8.27 7.16 3.47
C PRO A 382 6.79 6.87 3.73
N ASN A 383 6.44 5.65 4.17
CA ASN A 383 5.07 5.32 4.54
C ASN A 383 4.63 6.05 5.83
N ILE A 384 5.53 6.19 6.82
CA ILE A 384 5.29 7.02 8.01
C ILE A 384 5.15 8.50 7.59
N ALA A 385 6.05 9.00 6.73
CA ALA A 385 6.00 10.38 6.29
C ALA A 385 4.65 10.72 5.64
N ARG A 386 4.16 9.90 4.71
CA ARG A 386 2.89 10.19 4.03
C ARG A 386 1.67 10.14 4.96
N ILE A 387 1.62 9.22 5.94
CA ILE A 387 0.48 9.15 6.87
C ILE A 387 0.51 10.28 7.91
N VAL A 388 1.70 10.69 8.38
CA VAL A 388 1.82 11.81 9.32
C VAL A 388 1.42 13.13 8.67
N GLU A 389 1.88 13.38 7.44
CA GLU A 389 1.54 14.59 6.69
C GLU A 389 0.08 14.65 6.22
N SER A 390 -0.62 13.50 6.17
CA SER A 390 -2.04 13.41 5.80
C SER A 390 -2.98 13.10 6.96
N VAL A 391 -2.50 13.11 8.21
CA VAL A 391 -3.27 12.63 9.37
C VAL A 391 -4.59 13.40 9.57
N GLN A 392 -4.67 14.66 9.18
CA GLN A 392 -5.90 15.47 9.22
C GLN A 392 -7.03 14.88 8.37
N GLU A 393 -6.71 14.18 7.27
CA GLU A 393 -7.71 13.51 6.43
C GLU A 393 -8.36 12.29 7.12
N TYR A 394 -7.75 11.81 8.21
CA TYR A 394 -8.27 10.71 9.05
C TYR A 394 -9.09 11.22 10.22
N ALA A 395 -8.96 12.50 10.57
CA ALA A 395 -9.64 13.08 11.71
C ALA A 395 -11.10 13.45 11.42
N TYR A 396 -11.41 13.80 10.17
CA TYR A 396 -12.73 14.32 9.80
C TYR A 396 -13.19 13.75 8.46
N THR A 397 -14.52 13.54 8.34
CA THR A 397 -15.17 13.28 7.04
C THR A 397 -16.49 14.04 6.97
N VAL A 398 -16.89 14.42 5.78
CA VAL A 398 -18.20 15.01 5.51
C VAL A 398 -19.08 13.92 4.90
N ALA A 399 -20.31 13.79 5.39
CA ALA A 399 -21.29 12.87 4.82
C ALA A 399 -21.57 13.20 3.34
N GLU A 400 -21.94 12.21 2.56
CA GLU A 400 -22.22 12.35 1.13
C GLU A 400 -23.34 13.38 0.84
N ASP A 401 -24.32 13.49 1.73
CA ASP A 401 -25.38 14.51 1.65
C ASP A 401 -24.90 15.93 1.95
N GLY A 402 -23.63 16.09 2.30
CA GLY A 402 -23.00 17.37 2.64
C GLY A 402 -23.52 18.02 3.92
N GLY A 403 -24.38 17.34 4.71
CA GLY A 403 -25.06 17.91 5.88
C GLY A 403 -24.42 17.61 7.23
N THR A 404 -23.50 16.66 7.29
CA THR A 404 -22.91 16.16 8.54
C THR A 404 -21.41 16.12 8.47
N LEU A 405 -20.74 16.69 9.48
CA LEU A 405 -19.29 16.53 9.72
C LEU A 405 -19.08 15.46 10.80
N PHE A 406 -18.40 14.38 10.45
CA PHE A 406 -17.98 13.37 11.40
C PHE A 406 -16.58 13.71 11.95
N THR A 407 -16.41 13.62 13.26
CA THR A 407 -15.12 13.72 13.94
C THR A 407 -14.70 12.33 14.40
N HIS A 408 -13.62 11.81 13.81
CA HIS A 408 -13.11 10.47 14.09
C HIS A 408 -11.95 10.49 15.10
N LEU A 409 -11.06 11.49 15.00
CA LEU A 409 -9.93 11.68 15.91
C LEU A 409 -10.03 13.06 16.56
N TYR A 410 -9.97 13.09 17.90
CA TYR A 410 -10.06 14.33 18.66
C TYR A 410 -8.67 14.98 18.83
N MET A 411 -8.05 15.32 17.71
CA MET A 411 -6.78 16.05 17.69
C MET A 411 -7.04 17.54 17.91
N GLY A 412 -6.18 18.20 18.69
CA GLY A 412 -6.24 19.66 18.89
C GLY A 412 -5.98 20.39 17.57
N GLY A 413 -6.85 21.34 17.23
CA GLY A 413 -6.75 22.11 16.00
C GLY A 413 -8.09 22.69 15.54
N VAL A 414 -8.07 23.34 14.39
CA VAL A 414 -9.25 23.94 13.79
C VAL A 414 -9.56 23.25 12.47
N ALA A 415 -10.71 22.59 12.38
CA ALA A 415 -11.23 22.03 11.14
C ALA A 415 -12.19 23.03 10.47
N LYS A 416 -12.05 23.21 9.16
CA LYS A 416 -12.96 24.03 8.35
C LYS A 416 -13.63 23.15 7.31
N ALA A 417 -14.95 23.23 7.25
CA ALA A 417 -15.76 22.48 6.30
C ALA A 417 -16.88 23.37 5.75
N GLU A 418 -17.43 22.97 4.62
CA GLU A 418 -18.66 23.53 4.09
C GLU A 418 -19.76 22.46 4.20
N LEU A 419 -20.83 22.77 4.95
CA LEU A 419 -21.98 21.89 5.12
C LEU A 419 -23.21 22.51 4.49
N ASN A 420 -23.70 21.92 3.41
CA ASN A 420 -24.87 22.43 2.67
C ASN A 420 -24.78 23.94 2.32
N GLY A 421 -23.60 24.38 1.86
CA GLY A 421 -23.35 25.79 1.50
C GLY A 421 -23.09 26.70 2.69
N THR A 422 -22.99 26.15 3.90
CA THR A 422 -22.68 26.89 5.13
C THR A 422 -21.25 26.58 5.57
N ALA A 423 -20.41 27.61 5.68
CA ALA A 423 -19.06 27.46 6.23
C ALA A 423 -19.15 27.15 7.74
N VAL A 424 -18.48 26.07 8.14
CA VAL A 424 -18.42 25.60 9.54
C VAL A 424 -16.96 25.56 9.97
N GLU A 425 -16.71 26.07 11.16
CA GLU A 425 -15.40 25.96 11.81
C GLU A 425 -15.58 25.21 13.13
N LEU A 426 -14.81 24.13 13.32
CA LEU A 426 -14.78 23.32 14.52
C LEU A 426 -13.43 23.50 15.19
N ASP A 427 -13.43 24.15 16.36
CA ASP A 427 -12.23 24.31 17.20
C ASP A 427 -12.22 23.18 18.24
N VAL A 428 -11.18 22.33 18.15
CA VAL A 428 -10.96 21.23 19.08
C VAL A 428 -9.76 21.53 19.95
N THR A 429 -9.99 21.64 21.24
CA THR A 429 -8.93 21.71 22.24
C THR A 429 -8.75 20.33 22.85
N ALA A 430 -7.60 19.69 22.58
CA ALA A 430 -7.24 18.40 23.14
C ALA A 430 -5.86 18.48 23.79
N ASN A 431 -5.74 17.93 24.99
CA ASN A 431 -4.48 17.80 25.71
C ASN A 431 -4.01 16.35 25.65
N LEU A 432 -3.12 16.02 24.73
CA LEU A 432 -2.48 14.70 24.68
C LEU A 432 -1.14 14.73 25.43
N PRO A 433 -0.82 13.69 26.23
CA PRO A 433 -1.68 12.61 26.68
C PRO A 433 -2.76 13.10 27.65
N TRP A 434 -3.93 12.55 27.52
CA TRP A 434 -5.19 12.95 28.15
C TRP A 434 -5.08 13.26 29.65
N GLN A 435 -4.93 14.50 30.00
CA GLN A 435 -5.11 15.02 31.35
C GLN A 435 -6.19 16.12 31.30
N GLY A 436 -7.40 15.78 31.70
CA GLY A 436 -8.54 16.69 31.72
C GLY A 436 -9.53 16.49 30.56
N ASP A 437 -10.53 17.34 30.51
CA ASP A 437 -11.61 17.29 29.52
C ASP A 437 -11.17 17.91 28.20
N GLY A 438 -11.47 17.24 27.09
CA GLY A 438 -11.40 17.83 25.73
C GLY A 438 -12.64 18.70 25.49
N LYS A 439 -12.54 19.71 24.66
CA LYS A 439 -13.64 20.56 24.24
C LYS A 439 -13.64 20.72 22.73
N ALA A 440 -14.80 20.49 22.13
CA ALA A 440 -15.09 20.85 20.75
C ALA A 440 -16.18 21.92 20.72
N VAL A 441 -16.01 22.97 19.94
CA VAL A 441 -16.93 24.12 19.84
C VAL A 441 -17.17 24.47 18.38
#